data_0d828700c2a5f66420acd65f9432c01f
#
_entry.id   0d828700c2a5f66420acd65f9432c01f
#
_cell.length_a   1.000
_cell.length_b   1.000
_cell.length_c   1.000
_cell.angle_alpha   90.00
_cell.angle_beta   90.00
_cell.angle_gamma   90.00
#
_symmetry.space_group_name_H-M   'P 1'
#
loop_
_entity.id
_entity.type
_entity.pdbx_description
1 polymer ?
#
loop_
_entity_poly.entity_id
_entity_poly.type
_entity_poly.pdbx_seq_one_letter_code
_entity_poly.pdbx_strand_id
1 'polypeptide(L)'
;AALYFVYDVFSQKDYEYTLESDTLTIDVIYGKKYRKTAHVLYLKNMEVTAPHWHESVAKYKKNGGTEQLKKFDYTSYDDNIPYYTMIIKEDGRKIKLLLDLTEEMLHTMKTQHPEKVYFA
;
A
#
# COMPACT_ATOMS: atom_id res chain seq x y z
N ALA A 1 -18.36 -2.18 7.16
CA ALA A 1 -18.17 -0.89 6.50
C ALA A 1 -16.84 -0.84 5.77
N ALA A 2 -16.80 -0.10 4.69
CA ALA A 2 -15.58 0.06 3.89
C ALA A 2 -14.98 1.46 4.11
N LEU A 3 -13.67 1.53 4.07
CA LEU A 3 -12.94 2.79 4.10
C LEU A 3 -12.47 3.12 2.69
N TYR A 4 -12.66 4.36 2.28
CA TYR A 4 -12.28 4.83 0.96
C TYR A 4 -11.29 5.97 1.07
N PHE A 5 -10.34 6.01 0.17
CA PHE A 5 -9.42 7.12 0.04
C PHE A 5 -9.10 7.31 -1.44
N VAL A 6 -9.38 8.51 -1.94
CA VAL A 6 -9.13 8.86 -3.34
C VAL A 6 -8.18 10.05 -3.39
N TYR A 7 -7.17 9.97 -4.22
CA TYR A 7 -6.29 11.10 -4.44
C TYR A 7 -5.80 11.17 -5.88
N ASP A 8 -5.48 12.37 -6.31
CA ASP A 8 -5.01 12.66 -7.66
C ASP A 8 -3.51 12.43 -7.72
N VAL A 9 -3.07 11.59 -8.65
CA VAL A 9 -1.64 11.31 -8.85
C VAL A 9 -1.08 12.26 -9.90
N PHE A 10 -1.81 12.45 -10.97
CA PHE A 10 -1.53 13.42 -12.01
C PHE A 10 -2.89 13.98 -12.45
N SER A 11 -2.89 15.01 -13.27
CA SER A 11 -4.12 15.70 -13.63
C SER A 11 -5.23 14.81 -14.18
N GLN A 12 -4.93 13.59 -14.63
CA GLN A 12 -5.93 12.71 -15.23
C GLN A 12 -5.88 11.28 -14.69
N LYS A 13 -5.25 11.09 -13.54
CA LYS A 13 -5.13 9.76 -12.95
C LYS A 13 -5.30 9.84 -11.45
N ASP A 14 -6.32 9.16 -10.94
CA ASP A 14 -6.59 9.08 -9.52
C ASP A 14 -6.42 7.64 -9.05
N TYR A 15 -5.98 7.46 -7.82
CA TYR A 15 -6.03 6.17 -7.14
C TYR A 15 -7.12 6.21 -6.09
N GLU A 16 -7.89 5.11 -6.03
CA GLU A 16 -8.88 4.93 -4.97
C GLU A 16 -8.52 3.69 -4.18
N TYR A 17 -8.30 3.85 -2.88
CA TYR A 17 -8.07 2.75 -1.97
C TYR A 17 -9.38 2.41 -1.27
N THR A 18 -9.74 1.14 -1.26
CA THR A 18 -10.91 0.64 -0.55
C THR A 18 -10.47 -0.45 0.40
N LEU A 19 -10.64 -0.23 1.69
CA LEU A 19 -10.36 -1.25 2.70
C LEU A 19 -11.67 -1.79 3.23
N GLU A 20 -11.94 -3.05 2.95
CA GLU A 20 -13.16 -3.73 3.40
C GLU A 20 -12.79 -5.07 3.99
N SER A 21 -13.15 -5.29 5.26
CA SER A 21 -12.71 -6.49 5.99
C SER A 21 -11.20 -6.60 5.96
N ASP A 22 -10.67 -7.68 5.44
CA ASP A 22 -9.23 -7.94 5.35
C ASP A 22 -8.70 -7.80 3.93
N THR A 23 -9.41 -7.04 3.09
CA THR A 23 -9.04 -6.85 1.68
C THR A 23 -8.84 -5.38 1.38
N LEU A 24 -7.68 -5.05 0.82
CA LEU A 24 -7.37 -3.69 0.34
C LEU A 24 -7.37 -3.73 -1.18
N THR A 25 -8.27 -2.97 -1.78
CA THR A 25 -8.38 -2.88 -3.24
C THR A 25 -7.89 -1.52 -3.70
N ILE A 26 -7.06 -1.50 -4.73
CA ILE A 26 -6.54 -0.28 -5.32
C ILE A 26 -7.07 -0.17 -6.74
N ASP A 27 -7.88 0.85 -6.99
CA ASP A 27 -8.41 1.15 -8.31
C ASP A 27 -7.70 2.35 -8.89
N VAL A 28 -7.55 2.36 -10.20
CA VAL A 28 -7.04 3.51 -10.94
C VAL A 28 -8.20 4.10 -11.72
N ILE A 29 -8.38 5.41 -11.62
CA ILE A 29 -9.43 6.13 -12.35
C ILE A 29 -8.75 7.06 -13.35
N TYR A 30 -9.00 6.83 -14.64
CA TYR A 30 -8.42 7.63 -15.71
C TYR A 30 -9.42 8.65 -16.21
N GLY A 31 -9.01 9.92 -16.24
CA GLY A 31 -9.85 10.99 -16.76
C GLY A 31 -11.17 11.14 -16.01
N LYS A 32 -11.24 10.65 -14.80
CA LYS A 32 -12.46 10.66 -13.94
C LYS A 32 -13.63 9.90 -14.53
N LYS A 33 -13.41 9.12 -15.58
CA LYS A 33 -14.45 8.37 -16.26
C LYS A 33 -14.22 6.87 -16.31
N TYR A 34 -12.97 6.45 -16.44
CA TYR A 34 -12.62 5.06 -16.64
C TYR A 34 -11.96 4.51 -15.39
N ARG A 35 -12.57 3.49 -14.81
CA ARG A 35 -12.06 2.83 -13.59
C ARG A 35 -11.56 1.43 -13.92
N LYS A 36 -10.40 1.10 -13.38
CA LYS A 36 -9.84 -0.24 -13.51
C LYS A 36 -9.21 -0.65 -12.18
N THR A 37 -9.45 -1.88 -11.74
CA THR A 37 -8.80 -2.41 -10.55
C THR A 37 -7.34 -2.70 -10.87
N ALA A 38 -6.44 -2.03 -10.16
CA ALA A 38 -5.00 -2.21 -10.34
C ALA A 38 -4.49 -3.37 -9.50
N HIS A 39 -5.00 -3.53 -8.28
CA HIS A 39 -4.49 -4.54 -7.37
C HIS A 39 -5.53 -4.88 -6.30
N VAL A 40 -5.58 -6.15 -5.93
CA VAL A 40 -6.39 -6.61 -4.80
C VAL A 40 -5.44 -7.30 -3.83
N LEU A 41 -5.39 -6.81 -2.60
CA LEU A 41 -4.46 -7.27 -1.60
C LEU A 41 -5.20 -7.93 -0.44
N TYR A 42 -4.88 -9.19 -0.18
CA TYR A 42 -5.46 -9.92 0.95
C TYR A 42 -4.51 -9.79 2.13
N LEU A 43 -4.89 -8.98 3.11
CA LEU A 43 -4.00 -8.61 4.21
C LEU A 43 -3.55 -9.78 5.07
N LYS A 44 -4.28 -10.88 5.05
CA LYS A 44 -3.85 -12.10 5.74
C LYS A 44 -2.51 -12.62 5.22
N ASN A 45 -2.14 -12.26 3.99
CA ASN A 45 -0.88 -12.67 3.37
C ASN A 45 0.22 -11.63 3.53
N MET A 46 -0.06 -10.54 4.23
CA MET A 46 0.90 -9.47 4.45
C MET A 46 1.99 -9.92 5.43
N GLU A 47 3.24 -9.59 5.10
CA GLU A 47 4.34 -9.81 6.01
C GLU A 47 4.54 -8.62 6.94
N VAL A 48 4.52 -7.41 6.37
CA VAL A 48 4.73 -6.18 7.12
C VAL A 48 4.21 -4.98 6.33
N THR A 49 3.74 -3.96 7.05
CA THR A 49 3.45 -2.64 6.53
C THR A 49 4.07 -1.63 7.49
N ALA A 50 4.94 -0.78 6.99
CA ALA A 50 5.67 0.18 7.82
C ALA A 50 6.03 1.41 7.01
N PRO A 51 6.33 2.54 7.69
CA PRO A 51 6.84 3.72 6.98
C PRO A 51 8.04 3.33 6.11
N HIS A 52 8.19 3.98 4.98
CA HIS A 52 9.21 3.60 4.00
C HIS A 52 10.64 3.61 4.54
N TRP A 53 10.91 4.36 5.61
CA TRP A 53 12.24 4.42 6.25
C TRP A 53 12.42 3.43 7.38
N HIS A 54 11.38 2.68 7.76
CA HIS A 54 11.41 1.80 8.92
C HIS A 54 12.33 0.62 8.69
N GLU A 55 13.05 0.20 9.73
CA GLU A 55 14.01 -0.88 9.63
C GLU A 55 13.39 -2.23 9.24
N SER A 56 12.11 -2.45 9.58
CA SER A 56 11.42 -3.69 9.25
C SER A 56 11.31 -3.95 7.75
N VAL A 57 11.41 -2.89 6.93
CA VAL A 57 11.35 -3.00 5.46
C VAL A 57 12.69 -2.67 4.81
N ALA A 58 13.71 -2.38 5.60
CA ALA A 58 15.02 -1.97 5.07
C ALA A 58 15.67 -3.04 4.19
N LYS A 59 15.50 -4.31 4.54
CA LYS A 59 16.09 -5.41 3.77
C LYS A 59 15.52 -5.55 2.36
N TYR A 60 14.39 -4.91 2.10
CA TYR A 60 13.73 -4.95 0.79
C TYR A 60 14.02 -3.72 -0.06
N LYS A 61 14.88 -2.84 0.40
CA LYS A 61 15.26 -1.65 -0.38
C LYS A 61 16.16 -2.06 -1.53
N LYS A 62 16.00 -1.38 -2.66
CA LYS A 62 16.77 -1.68 -3.85
C LYS A 62 18.29 -1.52 -3.63
N ASN A 63 18.67 -0.42 -2.95
CA ASN A 63 20.07 -0.14 -2.66
C ASN A 63 20.35 -0.44 -1.20
N GLY A 64 21.22 -1.41 -0.92
CA GLY A 64 21.57 -1.79 0.44
C GLY A 64 20.66 -2.82 1.08
N GLY A 65 19.64 -3.28 0.38
CA GLY A 65 18.78 -4.37 0.83
C GLY A 65 19.33 -5.73 0.41
N THR A 66 18.89 -6.79 1.08
CA THR A 66 19.33 -8.14 0.80
C THR A 66 18.44 -8.86 -0.21
N GLU A 67 17.23 -8.35 -0.43
CA GLU A 67 16.30 -8.96 -1.36
C GLU A 67 15.73 -7.91 -2.32
N GLN A 68 15.60 -8.29 -3.57
CA GLN A 68 14.95 -7.46 -4.59
C GLN A 68 13.61 -8.07 -4.94
N LEU A 69 12.55 -7.30 -4.71
CA LEU A 69 11.20 -7.73 -4.97
C LEU A 69 10.61 -6.87 -6.09
N LYS A 70 9.65 -7.45 -6.81
CA LYS A 70 8.87 -6.69 -7.77
C LYS A 70 8.14 -5.58 -7.02
N LYS A 71 8.27 -4.35 -7.51
CA LYS A 71 7.74 -3.16 -6.85
C LYS A 71 6.53 -2.61 -7.60
N PHE A 72 5.50 -2.28 -6.84
CA PHE A 72 4.31 -1.59 -7.35
C PHE A 72 4.17 -0.28 -6.59
N ASP A 73 4.22 0.83 -7.30
CA ASP A 73 4.16 2.16 -6.71
C ASP A 73 2.78 2.78 -6.98
N TYR A 74 1.99 2.92 -5.92
CA TYR A 74 0.66 3.51 -6.00
C TYR A 74 0.59 4.79 -5.16
N THR A 75 1.70 5.50 -5.02
CA THR A 75 1.75 6.73 -4.25
C THR A 75 1.41 7.95 -5.11
N SER A 76 1.06 9.04 -4.44
CA SER A 76 0.76 10.30 -5.10
C SER A 76 2.01 11.09 -5.52
N TYR A 77 3.18 10.67 -5.05
CA TYR A 77 4.45 11.39 -5.23
C TYR A 77 4.47 12.75 -4.53
N ASP A 78 3.63 12.95 -3.53
CA ASP A 78 3.66 14.16 -2.72
C ASP A 78 4.71 13.99 -1.63
N ASP A 79 5.78 14.80 -1.68
CA ASP A 79 6.88 14.70 -0.73
C ASP A 79 6.47 15.05 0.70
N ASN A 80 5.34 15.71 0.88
CA ASN A 80 4.84 16.07 2.20
C ASN A 80 4.04 14.95 2.85
N ILE A 81 3.73 13.88 2.10
CA ILE A 81 2.97 12.75 2.61
C ILE A 81 3.92 11.56 2.73
N PRO A 82 4.21 11.09 3.96
CA PRO A 82 5.05 9.91 4.12
C PRO A 82 4.31 8.68 3.58
N TYR A 83 4.95 7.96 2.69
CA TYR A 83 4.36 6.75 2.16
C TYR A 83 4.79 5.53 2.97
N TYR A 84 4.01 4.46 2.83
CA TYR A 84 4.25 3.20 3.53
C TYR A 84 4.69 2.13 2.55
N THR A 85 5.53 1.23 3.03
CA THR A 85 5.95 0.06 2.28
C THR A 85 5.22 -1.16 2.84
N MET A 86 4.56 -1.90 1.97
CA MET A 86 3.91 -3.16 2.33
C MET A 86 4.61 -4.30 1.62
N ILE A 87 4.94 -5.34 2.38
CA ILE A 87 5.46 -6.58 1.84
C ILE A 87 4.37 -7.63 1.99
N ILE A 88 3.95 -8.21 0.90
CA ILE A 88 2.84 -9.16 0.89
C ILE A 88 3.16 -10.31 -0.06
N LYS A 89 2.63 -11.48 0.27
CA LYS A 89 2.81 -12.65 -0.57
C LYS A 89 1.63 -12.78 -1.53
N GLU A 90 1.93 -12.88 -2.81
CA GLU A 90 0.93 -13.01 -3.87
C GLU A 90 1.40 -14.08 -4.84
N ASP A 91 0.54 -15.08 -5.10
CA ASP A 91 0.86 -16.21 -5.98
C ASP A 91 2.18 -16.90 -5.62
N GLY A 92 2.42 -17.05 -4.31
CA GLY A 92 3.61 -17.72 -3.83
C GLY A 92 4.88 -16.88 -3.82
N ARG A 93 4.79 -15.61 -4.22
CA ARG A 93 5.94 -14.70 -4.28
C ARG A 93 5.70 -13.46 -3.46
N LYS A 94 6.75 -12.97 -2.81
CA LYS A 94 6.67 -11.69 -2.11
C LYS A 94 6.76 -10.55 -3.11
N ILE A 95 5.93 -9.55 -2.92
CA ILE A 95 5.98 -8.30 -3.69
C ILE A 95 6.04 -7.13 -2.73
N LYS A 96 6.51 -5.99 -3.24
CA LYS A 96 6.62 -4.76 -2.47
C LYS A 96 5.70 -3.71 -3.06
N LEU A 97 4.90 -3.07 -2.21
CA LEU A 97 4.01 -2.00 -2.63
C LEU A 97 4.36 -0.73 -1.87
N LEU A 98 4.30 0.39 -2.58
CA LEU A 98 4.44 1.71 -1.98
C LEU A 98 3.05 2.34 -1.98
N LEU A 99 2.55 2.70 -0.80
CA LEU A 99 1.17 3.09 -0.60
C LEU A 99 1.06 4.37 0.22
N ASP A 100 0.09 5.21 -0.12
CA ASP A 100 -0.30 6.36 0.69
C ASP A 100 -1.51 5.94 1.52
N LEU A 101 -1.26 5.45 2.72
CA LEU A 101 -2.33 4.97 3.60
C LEU A 101 -2.75 6.07 4.58
N THR A 102 -4.06 6.21 4.77
CA THR A 102 -4.59 7.16 5.76
C THR A 102 -4.38 6.60 7.16
N GLU A 103 -4.39 7.48 8.16
CA GLU A 103 -4.30 7.04 9.56
C GLU A 103 -5.44 6.08 9.91
N GLU A 104 -6.63 6.36 9.41
CA GLU A 104 -7.80 5.52 9.68
C GLU A 104 -7.59 4.10 9.14
N MET A 105 -7.09 4.00 7.91
CA MET A 105 -6.78 2.68 7.31
C MET A 105 -5.68 1.97 8.10
N LEU A 106 -4.63 2.69 8.49
CA LEU A 106 -3.54 2.13 9.26
C LEU A 106 -4.01 1.62 10.63
N HIS A 107 -4.87 2.36 11.31
CA HIS A 107 -5.42 1.92 12.59
C HIS A 107 -6.27 0.67 12.44
N THR A 108 -7.08 0.61 11.40
CA THR A 108 -7.89 -0.58 11.13
C THR A 108 -7.01 -1.79 10.82
N MET A 109 -5.99 -1.60 10.00
CA MET A 109 -5.04 -2.67 9.68
C MET A 109 -4.26 -3.12 10.92
N LYS A 110 -3.87 -2.17 11.78
CA LYS A 110 -3.16 -2.46 13.02
C LYS A 110 -4.02 -3.27 13.97
N THR A 111 -5.32 -2.97 14.03
CA THR A 111 -6.25 -3.73 14.86
C THR A 111 -6.37 -5.18 14.38
N GLN A 112 -6.39 -5.39 13.08
CA GLN A 112 -6.50 -6.72 12.49
C GLN A 112 -5.19 -7.50 12.54
N HIS A 113 -4.04 -6.79 12.38
CA HIS A 113 -2.73 -7.40 12.29
C HIS A 113 -1.71 -6.63 13.15
N PRO A 114 -1.87 -6.68 14.49
CA PRO A 114 -1.08 -5.81 15.38
C PRO A 114 0.43 -6.02 15.32
N GLU A 115 0.88 -7.20 14.91
CA GLU A 115 2.31 -7.51 14.86
C GLU A 115 2.94 -7.21 13.50
N LYS A 116 2.14 -6.81 12.52
CA LYS A 116 2.59 -6.62 11.14
C LYS A 116 2.54 -5.18 10.67
N VAL A 117 1.91 -4.29 11.42
CA VAL A 117 1.73 -2.89 11.05
C VAL A 117 2.47 -1.98 12.01
N TYR A 118 3.31 -1.11 11.46
CA TYR A 118 4.09 -0.13 12.22
C TYR A 118 3.67 1.28 11.81
N PHE A 119 3.61 2.19 12.77
CA PHE A 119 3.30 3.59 12.51
C PHE A 119 4.58 4.43 12.40
N ALA A 120 4.43 5.57 11.73
CA ALA A 120 5.49 6.56 11.65
C ALA A 120 5.78 7.19 13.01
#